data_a3ef959bf33bd050ff0dc36287c98ae4
#
_entry.id   a3ef959bf33bd050ff0dc36287c98ae4
#
_cell.length_a   1.000
_cell.length_b   1.000
_cell.length_c   1.000
_cell.angle_alpha   90.00
_cell.angle_beta   90.00
_cell.angle_gamma   90.00
#
_symmetry.space_group_name_H-M   'P 1'
#
loop_
_entity.id
_entity.type
_entity.pdbx_description
1 polymer ?
#
loop_
_entity_poly.entity_id
_entity_poly.type
_entity_poly.pdbx_seq_one_letter_code
_entity_poly.pdbx_strand_id
1 'polypeptide(L)'
;MSAQNNLKQWEDHITGEFVTKDVEQSLATMVEDASVMHMPTRSGGKGKAELRAYYRDMFIPSIPAEWQHTMTNRIVTENTIVEEAKARLHHTKQMEWFLPGVPPTNKWIDVELVIVIEFRDGKMATERIYWDQAAVLRQIGKL
;
A
#
# COMPACT_ATOMS: atom_id res chain seq x y z
N MET A 1 -4.12 -22.08 -7.30
CA MET A 1 -3.81 -21.82 -5.90
C MET A 1 -5.06 -21.43 -5.16
N SER A 2 -5.08 -21.57 -3.86
CA SER A 2 -6.30 -21.38 -3.08
C SER A 2 -6.48 -19.94 -2.63
N ALA A 3 -7.73 -19.56 -2.37
CA ALA A 3 -8.08 -18.29 -1.74
C ALA A 3 -7.34 -18.13 -0.39
N GLN A 4 -7.22 -19.20 0.35
CA GLN A 4 -6.54 -19.23 1.64
C GLN A 4 -5.04 -18.93 1.51
N ASN A 5 -4.40 -19.46 0.49
CA ASN A 5 -3.00 -19.15 0.20
C ASN A 5 -2.84 -17.68 -0.20
N ASN A 6 -3.75 -17.15 -1.03
CA ASN A 6 -3.73 -15.76 -1.43
C ASN A 6 -3.81 -14.83 -0.22
N LEU A 7 -4.70 -15.14 0.70
CA LEU A 7 -4.86 -14.37 1.93
C LEU A 7 -3.57 -14.36 2.75
N LYS A 8 -2.93 -15.53 2.88
CA LYS A 8 -1.65 -15.62 3.58
C LYS A 8 -0.57 -14.77 2.93
N GLN A 9 -0.46 -14.82 1.60
CA GLN A 9 0.51 -13.99 0.86
C GLN A 9 0.26 -12.50 1.12
N TRP A 10 -0.99 -12.09 1.06
CA TRP A 10 -1.36 -10.70 1.31
C TRP A 10 -1.02 -10.25 2.74
N GLU A 11 -1.34 -11.06 3.72
CA GLU A 11 -1.05 -10.74 5.12
C GLU A 11 0.46 -10.67 5.38
N ASP A 12 1.25 -11.59 4.82
CA ASP A 12 2.71 -11.55 4.91
C ASP A 12 3.28 -10.29 4.25
N HIS A 13 2.70 -9.88 3.13
CA HIS A 13 3.11 -8.68 2.40
C HIS A 13 2.91 -7.42 3.25
N ILE A 14 1.72 -7.24 3.81
CA ILE A 14 1.41 -6.09 4.67
C ILE A 14 2.31 -6.08 5.91
N THR A 15 2.54 -7.23 6.50
CA THR A 15 3.42 -7.37 7.67
C THR A 15 4.82 -6.89 7.33
N GLY A 16 5.33 -7.25 6.15
CA GLY A 16 6.64 -6.78 5.69
C GLY A 16 6.72 -5.27 5.52
N GLU A 17 5.62 -4.63 5.13
CA GLU A 17 5.59 -3.18 4.95
C GLU A 17 5.45 -2.41 6.26
N PHE A 18 4.51 -2.80 7.11
CA PHE A 18 4.08 -1.99 8.25
C PHE A 18 4.57 -2.47 9.60
N VAL A 19 4.95 -3.73 9.73
CA VAL A 19 5.36 -4.31 11.01
C VAL A 19 6.85 -4.56 11.06
N THR A 20 7.36 -5.46 10.23
CA THR A 20 8.79 -5.82 10.23
C THR A 20 9.64 -4.82 9.45
N LYS A 21 9.03 -4.07 8.53
CA LYS A 21 9.70 -3.11 7.65
C LYS A 21 10.81 -3.79 6.85
N ASP A 22 10.52 -4.99 6.40
CA ASP A 22 11.45 -5.86 5.68
C ASP A 22 11.05 -5.92 4.21
N VAL A 23 11.81 -5.23 3.35
CA VAL A 23 11.55 -5.15 1.91
C VAL A 23 11.52 -6.56 1.29
N GLU A 24 12.47 -7.42 1.64
CA GLU A 24 12.55 -8.75 1.04
C GLU A 24 11.37 -9.64 1.46
N GLN A 25 10.85 -9.46 2.66
CA GLN A 25 9.63 -10.17 3.10
C GLN A 25 8.44 -9.81 2.22
N SER A 26 8.26 -8.53 1.92
CA SER A 26 7.18 -8.08 1.02
C SER A 26 7.38 -8.58 -0.40
N LEU A 27 8.60 -8.50 -0.93
CA LEU A 27 8.91 -8.98 -2.29
C LEU A 27 8.75 -10.49 -2.43
N ALA A 28 9.00 -11.25 -1.38
CA ALA A 28 8.86 -12.71 -1.42
C ALA A 28 7.42 -13.17 -1.68
N THR A 29 6.43 -12.30 -1.43
CA THR A 29 5.02 -12.60 -1.68
C THR A 29 4.60 -12.32 -3.13
N MET A 30 5.50 -11.84 -3.97
CA MET A 30 5.21 -11.33 -5.30
C MET A 30 5.87 -12.16 -6.40
N VAL A 31 5.26 -12.17 -7.58
CA VAL A 31 5.90 -12.73 -8.77
C VAL A 31 7.01 -11.78 -9.26
N GLU A 32 7.91 -12.29 -10.11
CA GLU A 32 9.08 -11.52 -10.55
C GLU A 32 8.71 -10.22 -11.29
N ASP A 33 7.67 -10.26 -12.12
CA ASP A 33 7.21 -9.11 -12.89
C ASP A 33 6.01 -8.40 -12.25
N ALA A 34 5.85 -8.50 -10.94
CA ALA A 34 4.75 -7.87 -10.21
C ALA A 34 4.73 -6.36 -10.39
N SER A 35 3.54 -5.78 -10.25
CA SER A 35 3.38 -4.32 -10.30
C SER A 35 2.59 -3.82 -9.10
N VAL A 36 2.92 -2.62 -8.67
CA VAL A 36 2.21 -1.88 -7.61
C VAL A 36 1.94 -0.48 -8.13
N MET A 37 0.71 0.00 -7.94
CA MET A 37 0.34 1.35 -8.34
C MET A 37 -0.57 1.98 -7.28
N HIS A 38 -0.11 3.08 -6.71
CA HIS A 38 -0.95 3.98 -5.93
C HIS A 38 -1.67 4.88 -6.93
N MET A 39 -2.93 4.58 -7.18
CA MET A 39 -3.66 5.14 -8.33
C MET A 39 -3.80 6.67 -8.34
N PRO A 40 -4.08 7.34 -7.21
CA PRO A 40 -4.23 8.80 -7.24
C PRO A 40 -2.96 9.55 -7.61
N THR A 41 -1.79 9.02 -7.28
CA THR A 41 -0.50 9.69 -7.49
C THR A 41 0.34 9.02 -8.57
N ARG A 42 -0.07 7.86 -9.06
CA ARG A 42 0.66 7.06 -10.06
C ARG A 42 2.06 6.67 -9.58
N SER A 43 2.19 6.43 -8.29
CA SER A 43 3.43 5.97 -7.66
C SER A 43 3.45 4.46 -7.52
N GLY A 44 4.59 3.85 -7.68
CA GLY A 44 4.78 2.42 -7.57
C GLY A 44 5.92 1.95 -8.45
N GLY A 45 5.77 0.77 -9.01
CA GLY A 45 6.79 0.21 -9.88
C GLY A 45 6.35 -1.09 -10.52
N LYS A 46 7.13 -1.56 -11.46
CA LYS A 46 6.91 -2.84 -12.14
C LYS A 46 8.20 -3.65 -12.15
N GLY A 47 8.08 -4.91 -11.71
CA GLY A 47 9.21 -5.83 -11.56
C GLY A 47 9.91 -5.66 -10.22
N LYS A 48 10.50 -6.74 -9.72
CA LYS A 48 11.10 -6.74 -8.37
C LYS A 48 12.24 -5.75 -8.21
N ALA A 49 13.01 -5.46 -9.27
CA ALA A 49 14.09 -4.49 -9.19
C ALA A 49 13.56 -3.09 -8.88
N GLU A 50 12.55 -2.62 -9.63
CA GLU A 50 11.90 -1.33 -9.39
C GLU A 50 11.19 -1.31 -8.03
N LEU A 51 10.48 -2.38 -7.70
CA LEU A 51 9.74 -2.45 -6.44
C LEU A 51 10.66 -2.47 -5.23
N ARG A 52 11.82 -3.12 -5.33
CA ARG A 52 12.81 -3.11 -4.25
C ARG A 52 13.27 -1.68 -3.97
N ALA A 53 13.60 -0.92 -5.01
CA ALA A 53 13.99 0.48 -4.86
C ALA A 53 12.82 1.32 -4.32
N TYR A 54 11.62 1.10 -4.82
CA TYR A 54 10.42 1.82 -4.37
C TYR A 54 10.14 1.59 -2.89
N TYR A 55 10.12 0.34 -2.44
CA TYR A 55 9.89 0.03 -1.03
C TYR A 55 11.00 0.52 -0.11
N ARG A 56 12.24 0.32 -0.52
CA ARG A 56 13.42 0.69 0.28
C ARG A 56 13.58 2.20 0.42
N ASP A 57 13.39 2.93 -0.67
CA ASP A 57 13.77 4.34 -0.76
C ASP A 57 12.59 5.30 -0.62
N MET A 58 11.39 4.90 -1.03
CA MET A 58 10.23 5.80 -1.06
C MET A 58 9.12 5.39 -0.09
N PHE A 59 8.67 4.15 -0.12
CA PHE A 59 7.45 3.77 0.59
C PHE A 59 7.68 3.53 2.08
N ILE A 60 8.46 2.52 2.43
CA ILE A 60 8.62 2.10 3.83
C ILE A 60 9.22 3.21 4.70
N PRO A 61 10.29 3.92 4.29
CA PRO A 61 10.86 4.97 5.13
C PRO A 61 9.91 6.15 5.38
N SER A 62 8.93 6.36 4.51
CA SER A 62 8.01 7.49 4.62
C SER A 62 6.76 7.20 5.44
N ILE A 63 6.55 5.96 5.89
CA ILE A 63 5.41 5.63 6.73
C ILE A 63 5.62 6.30 8.09
N PRO A 64 4.69 7.18 8.53
CA PRO A 64 4.84 7.85 9.83
C PRO A 64 4.81 6.84 10.98
N ALA A 65 5.44 7.18 12.10
CA ALA A 65 5.42 6.33 13.28
C ALA A 65 3.99 6.12 13.79
N GLU A 66 3.16 7.15 13.69
CA GLU A 66 1.75 7.07 14.08
C GLU A 66 0.91 6.78 12.84
N TRP A 67 0.77 5.51 12.57
CA TRP A 67 -0.01 4.96 11.47
C TRP A 67 -0.87 3.83 12.00
N GLN A 68 -2.19 3.94 11.81
CA GLN A 68 -3.14 2.89 12.15
C GLN A 68 -3.99 2.59 10.93
N HIS A 69 -4.21 1.32 10.63
CA HIS A 69 -5.19 0.96 9.62
C HIS A 69 -6.01 -0.22 10.09
N THR A 70 -7.27 -0.26 9.64
CA THR A 70 -8.23 -1.28 10.00
C THR A 70 -8.92 -1.75 8.74
N MET A 71 -8.88 -3.05 8.49
CA MET A 71 -9.63 -3.65 7.39
C MET A 71 -11.12 -3.62 7.76
N THR A 72 -11.93 -3.04 6.88
CA THR A 72 -13.38 -2.90 7.11
C THR A 72 -14.20 -3.89 6.29
N ASN A 73 -13.69 -4.32 5.14
CA ASN A 73 -14.35 -5.30 4.29
C ASN A 73 -13.31 -6.00 3.43
N ARG A 74 -13.58 -7.26 3.09
CA ARG A 74 -12.62 -8.04 2.30
C ARG A 74 -13.37 -9.09 1.48
N ILE A 75 -13.02 -9.18 0.20
CA ILE A 75 -13.50 -10.22 -0.71
C ILE A 75 -12.28 -11.02 -1.17
N VAL A 76 -12.31 -12.33 -0.96
CA VAL A 76 -11.19 -13.21 -1.30
C VAL A 76 -11.67 -14.29 -2.26
N THR A 77 -10.98 -14.42 -3.40
CA THR A 77 -11.24 -15.47 -4.38
C THR A 77 -9.94 -16.21 -4.68
N GLU A 78 -10.00 -17.17 -5.58
CA GLU A 78 -8.81 -17.90 -6.03
C GLU A 78 -7.80 -17.02 -6.76
N ASN A 79 -8.25 -15.91 -7.34
CA ASN A 79 -7.41 -15.07 -8.20
C ASN A 79 -7.26 -13.64 -7.69
N THR A 80 -8.13 -13.17 -6.80
CA THR A 80 -8.21 -11.75 -6.46
C THR A 80 -8.59 -11.55 -5.00
N ILE A 81 -7.99 -10.54 -4.38
CA ILE A 81 -8.48 -9.99 -3.12
C ILE A 81 -8.86 -8.53 -3.37
N VAL A 82 -10.04 -8.14 -2.90
CA VAL A 82 -10.43 -6.73 -2.82
C VAL A 82 -10.62 -6.41 -1.34
N GLU A 83 -9.91 -5.41 -0.88
CA GLU A 83 -9.95 -5.02 0.53
C GLU A 83 -10.31 -3.56 0.68
N GLU A 84 -11.23 -3.26 1.58
CA GLU A 84 -11.49 -1.90 2.01
C GLU A 84 -10.90 -1.72 3.40
N ALA A 85 -10.24 -0.59 3.62
CA ALA A 85 -9.59 -0.28 4.89
C ALA A 85 -9.70 1.20 5.22
N LYS A 86 -9.63 1.51 6.50
CA LYS A 86 -9.50 2.90 6.98
C LYS A 86 -8.13 3.06 7.58
N ALA A 87 -7.44 4.13 7.20
CA ALA A 87 -6.16 4.49 7.78
C ALA A 87 -6.27 5.85 8.46
N ARG A 88 -5.58 5.98 9.60
CA ARG A 88 -5.41 7.24 10.30
C ARG A 88 -3.94 7.43 10.56
N LEU A 89 -3.40 8.56 10.14
CA LEU A 89 -1.97 8.82 10.23
C LEU A 89 -1.69 10.25 10.67
N HIS A 90 -0.56 10.41 11.35
CA HIS A 90 -0.04 11.72 11.72
C HIS A 90 1.01 12.11 10.68
N HIS A 91 0.73 13.13 9.87
CA HIS A 91 1.54 13.50 8.72
C HIS A 91 2.82 14.21 9.16
N THR A 92 3.79 13.43 9.63
CA THR A 92 5.07 13.92 10.17
C THR A 92 6.25 13.66 9.24
N LYS A 93 6.02 13.00 8.10
CA LYS A 93 7.06 12.68 7.12
C LYS A 93 6.65 13.14 5.73
N GLN A 94 7.64 13.37 4.88
CA GLN A 94 7.42 13.58 3.44
C GLN A 94 6.97 12.24 2.84
N MET A 95 5.79 12.22 2.21
CA MET A 95 5.17 11.01 1.67
C MET A 95 4.87 11.19 0.19
N GLU A 96 5.89 11.07 -0.66
CA GLU A 96 5.76 11.34 -2.10
C GLU A 96 4.77 10.43 -2.81
N TRP A 97 4.60 9.19 -2.34
CA TRP A 97 3.62 8.27 -2.91
C TRP A 97 2.17 8.63 -2.54
N PHE A 98 1.98 9.41 -1.50
CA PHE A 98 0.66 9.79 -0.95
C PHE A 98 0.33 11.26 -1.22
N LEU A 99 1.25 12.14 -0.89
CA LEU A 99 1.11 13.60 -1.00
C LEU A 99 2.36 14.17 -1.68
N PRO A 100 2.53 13.94 -3.02
CA PRO A 100 3.73 14.39 -3.71
C PRO A 100 3.92 15.91 -3.62
N GLY A 101 5.12 16.32 -3.27
CA GLY A 101 5.48 17.73 -3.16
C GLY A 101 4.96 18.45 -1.93
N VAL A 102 4.29 17.75 -1.01
CA VAL A 102 3.73 18.37 0.19
C VAL A 102 4.62 18.09 1.39
N PRO A 103 5.21 19.13 2.01
CA PRO A 103 5.98 18.95 3.24
C PRO A 103 5.10 18.42 4.38
N PRO A 104 5.68 17.82 5.42
CA PRO A 104 4.92 17.38 6.58
C PRO A 104 4.07 18.50 7.16
N THR A 105 2.77 18.25 7.32
CA THR A 105 1.83 19.25 7.82
C THR A 105 1.62 19.15 9.34
N ASN A 106 2.06 18.04 9.95
CA ASN A 106 1.81 17.69 11.35
C ASN A 106 0.32 17.54 11.67
N LYS A 107 -0.53 17.39 10.66
CA LYS A 107 -1.95 17.15 10.83
C LYS A 107 -2.25 15.67 10.87
N TRP A 108 -3.33 15.31 11.52
CA TRP A 108 -3.90 13.96 11.44
C TRP A 108 -4.75 13.87 10.18
N ILE A 109 -4.61 12.76 9.46
CA ILE A 109 -5.33 12.51 8.22
C ILE A 109 -6.07 11.20 8.34
N ASP A 110 -7.35 11.21 7.97
CA ASP A 110 -8.17 10.01 7.84
C ASP A 110 -8.38 9.74 6.36
N VAL A 111 -8.14 8.49 5.94
CA VAL A 111 -8.29 8.09 4.53
C VAL A 111 -8.91 6.70 4.45
N GLU A 112 -9.82 6.54 3.50
CA GLU A 112 -10.38 5.24 3.17
C GLU A 112 -9.69 4.71 1.92
N LEU A 113 -9.30 3.45 1.96
CA LEU A 113 -8.53 2.80 0.90
C LEU A 113 -9.33 1.64 0.32
N VAL A 114 -9.21 1.47 -1.00
CA VAL A 114 -9.62 0.24 -1.68
C VAL A 114 -8.37 -0.32 -2.33
N ILE A 115 -8.07 -1.59 -2.05
CA ILE A 115 -6.90 -2.27 -2.58
C ILE A 115 -7.37 -3.47 -3.38
N VAL A 116 -6.92 -3.55 -4.63
CA VAL A 116 -7.23 -4.67 -5.54
C VAL A 116 -5.94 -5.43 -5.81
N ILE A 117 -5.89 -6.69 -5.39
CA ILE A 117 -4.72 -7.55 -5.56
C ILE A 117 -5.09 -8.72 -6.45
N GLU A 118 -4.36 -8.91 -7.54
CA GLU A 118 -4.50 -10.06 -8.42
C GLU A 118 -3.32 -11.01 -8.22
N PHE A 119 -3.60 -12.31 -8.21
CA PHE A 119 -2.63 -13.35 -7.93
C PHE A 119 -2.35 -14.19 -9.17
N ARG A 120 -1.11 -14.67 -9.29
CA ARG A 120 -0.69 -15.60 -10.32
C ARG A 120 0.31 -16.58 -9.70
N ASP A 121 0.10 -17.86 -9.94
CA ASP A 121 0.97 -18.94 -9.42
C ASP A 121 1.15 -18.86 -7.90
N GLY A 122 0.09 -18.49 -7.19
CA GLY A 122 0.07 -18.43 -5.73
C GLY A 122 0.78 -17.23 -5.13
N LYS A 123 1.14 -16.23 -5.94
CA LYS A 123 1.80 -15.00 -5.47
C LYS A 123 1.14 -13.77 -6.05
N MET A 124 1.38 -12.63 -5.43
CA MET A 124 0.82 -11.35 -5.89
C MET A 124 1.44 -10.97 -7.24
N ALA A 125 0.59 -10.67 -8.20
CA ALA A 125 1.00 -10.23 -9.53
C ALA A 125 0.77 -8.72 -9.71
N THR A 126 -0.36 -8.20 -9.24
CA THR A 126 -0.66 -6.77 -9.31
C THR A 126 -1.30 -6.31 -8.01
N GLU A 127 -0.99 -5.09 -7.63
CA GLU A 127 -1.63 -4.42 -6.50
C GLU A 127 -1.95 -2.99 -6.92
N ARG A 128 -3.23 -2.61 -6.83
CA ARG A 128 -3.68 -1.24 -7.11
C ARG A 128 -4.35 -0.68 -5.87
N ILE A 129 -3.91 0.47 -5.43
CA ILE A 129 -4.41 1.13 -4.23
C ILE A 129 -5.13 2.42 -4.65
N TYR A 130 -6.38 2.56 -4.21
CA TYR A 130 -7.24 3.69 -4.54
C TYR A 130 -7.65 4.42 -3.27
N TRP A 131 -7.70 5.74 -3.32
CA TRP A 131 -8.30 6.55 -2.26
C TRP A 131 -8.78 7.86 -2.86
N ASP A 132 -9.58 8.60 -2.10
CA ASP A 132 -10.06 9.91 -2.49
C ASP A 132 -9.03 10.99 -2.11
N GLN A 133 -8.20 11.37 -3.08
CA GLN A 133 -7.16 12.38 -2.87
C GLN A 133 -7.75 13.75 -2.55
N ALA A 134 -8.90 14.09 -3.12
CA ALA A 134 -9.54 15.36 -2.81
C ALA A 134 -9.91 15.47 -1.33
N ALA A 135 -10.42 14.39 -0.74
CA ALA A 135 -10.74 14.35 0.69
C ALA A 135 -9.48 14.51 1.54
N VAL A 136 -8.37 13.89 1.15
CA VAL A 136 -7.09 14.05 1.85
C VAL A 136 -6.61 15.48 1.77
N LEU A 137 -6.63 16.07 0.57
CA LEU A 137 -6.16 17.44 0.36
C LEU A 137 -7.01 18.46 1.12
N ARG A 138 -8.33 18.22 1.24
CA ARG A 138 -9.19 19.10 2.06
C ARG A 138 -8.77 19.09 3.52
N GLN A 139 -8.43 17.93 4.06
CA GLN A 139 -8.03 17.82 5.48
C GLN A 139 -6.77 18.60 5.80
N ILE A 140 -5.89 18.80 4.85
CA ILE A 140 -4.64 19.54 5.05
C ILE A 140 -4.68 20.96 4.46
N GLY A 141 -5.85 21.41 3.99
CA GLY A 141 -6.04 22.76 3.48
C GLY A 141 -5.40 23.01 2.11
N LYS A 142 -5.28 21.98 1.28
CA LYS A 142 -4.64 22.06 -0.04
C LYS A 142 -5.62 21.92 -1.21
N LEU A 143 -6.89 21.88 -0.94
CA LEU A 143 -7.91 21.80 -1.99
C LEU A 143 -8.85 22.99 -1.89
#